data_adccb2fa266bf5123dcf0e09192b9913
#
_entry.id   adccb2fa266bf5123dcf0e09192b9913
#
_cell.length_a   1.000
_cell.length_b   1.000
_cell.length_c   1.000
_cell.angle_alpha   90.00
_cell.angle_beta   90.00
_cell.angle_gamma   90.00
#
_symmetry.space_group_name_H-M   'P 1'
#
loop_
_entity.id
_entity.type
_entity.pdbx_description
1 polymer ?
#
loop_
_entity_poly.entity_id
_entity_poly.type
_entity_poly.pdbx_seq_one_letter_code
_entity_poly.pdbx_strand_id
1 'polypeptide(L)'
;MWHHLELHLCVGQCVGAGFFICELGTINMTSDGGVKLRRAIEKQKIVHIEKLIVAVSASGPFLQKITNFVDTVIYNNYRDATFFVPNDNTISEIDIISARTTRTFIAGSNVNLESFSIEQCLIDRLPPTLSKMTRLKSFSIRRCMLTVLRLDMFVENQNLNYLDLSYNQIRQLIPITGRPARMLSIAKLYLAGNVLERLDMAVFVAMPLLSELYITDNRIVTLDVSAPIALPNLSDLYLGYNKLVSLDLRNLTLPKVETFSFGPNALTQMPILPRLMPKFNYISLFANNLTQLDMSYFRPYSNLQNIHITSNQITTVRASSPVRLPLVHLVLTDNKITTFNITGWDMPNITLLNLDGNRLTLVPPVFDRYPKVVLVMDRNPLPCNALSPFKDRLNNDQLQKEQRPLLMACTTTSSFAIDETLKACCDK
;
A
#
# COMPACT_ATOMS: atom_id res chain seq x y z
N MET A 1 -39.24 39.98 -0.71
CA MET A 1 -38.76 38.84 -1.61
C MET A 1 -37.24 38.72 -1.72
N TRP A 2 -36.45 39.53 -1.00
CA TRP A 2 -34.96 39.52 -1.04
C TRP A 2 -34.31 38.87 0.18
N HIS A 3 -35.04 38.57 1.24
CA HIS A 3 -34.49 37.95 2.46
C HIS A 3 -34.29 36.42 2.40
N HIS A 4 -34.91 35.72 1.43
CA HIS A 4 -34.78 34.26 1.32
C HIS A 4 -33.66 33.77 0.42
N LEU A 5 -33.08 34.62 -0.45
CA LEU A 5 -32.00 34.23 -1.35
C LEU A 5 -30.60 34.32 -0.71
N GLU A 6 -30.45 35.02 0.41
CA GLU A 6 -29.12 35.19 1.06
C GLU A 6 -28.77 34.07 2.05
N LEU A 7 -29.76 33.30 2.52
CA LEU A 7 -29.56 32.13 3.41
C LEU A 7 -28.98 30.90 2.73
N HIS A 8 -29.08 30.81 1.39
CA HIS A 8 -28.50 29.67 0.61
C HIS A 8 -27.04 29.82 0.24
N LEU A 9 -26.37 30.92 0.56
CA LEU A 9 -24.93 31.14 0.23
C LEU A 9 -23.97 30.91 1.39
N CYS A 10 -24.47 30.71 2.61
CA CYS A 10 -23.71 30.14 3.72
C CYS A 10 -24.03 28.65 3.81
N VAL A 11 -23.18 27.79 3.26
CA VAL A 11 -23.23 26.36 3.51
C VAL A 11 -22.57 26.12 4.86
N GLY A 12 -23.19 26.56 5.94
CA GLY A 12 -22.78 26.37 7.30
C GLY A 12 -23.90 26.75 8.24
N GLN A 13 -24.07 26.03 9.32
CA GLN A 13 -25.06 26.36 10.34
C GLN A 13 -24.55 27.52 11.17
N CYS A 14 -25.24 28.69 11.11
CA CYS A 14 -25.07 29.74 12.10
C CYS A 14 -25.81 29.32 13.37
N VAL A 15 -25.11 28.91 14.43
CA VAL A 15 -25.70 28.49 15.70
C VAL A 15 -25.83 29.71 16.61
N GLY A 16 -27.03 30.05 17.06
CA GLY A 16 -27.31 31.24 17.81
C GLY A 16 -27.87 31.01 19.18
N ALA A 17 -27.40 31.79 20.12
CA ALA A 17 -28.12 32.56 21.15
C ALA A 17 -27.09 33.50 21.82
N GLY A 18 -26.98 34.74 21.32
CA GLY A 18 -26.13 35.78 21.94
C GLY A 18 -24.76 36.04 21.34
N PHE A 19 -24.07 35.05 20.77
CA PHE A 19 -22.86 35.20 19.95
C PHE A 19 -23.03 34.41 18.66
N PHE A 20 -23.10 35.10 17.53
CA PHE A 20 -23.23 34.43 16.22
C PHE A 20 -21.82 34.00 15.74
N ILE A 21 -21.54 32.71 15.75
CA ILE A 21 -20.44 32.11 15.04
C ILE A 21 -20.95 31.63 13.68
N CYS A 22 -20.35 32.11 12.61
CA CYS A 22 -20.67 31.63 11.26
C CYS A 22 -19.69 30.53 10.89
N GLU A 23 -20.15 29.31 10.84
CA GLU A 23 -19.37 28.16 10.39
C GLU A 23 -19.34 28.15 8.85
N LEU A 24 -18.15 28.34 8.30
CA LEU A 24 -17.88 28.21 6.87
C LEU A 24 -17.16 26.89 6.63
N GLY A 25 -17.68 26.08 5.73
CA GLY A 25 -17.01 24.87 5.30
C GLY A 25 -15.71 25.18 4.54
N THR A 26 -15.57 24.68 3.33
CA THR A 26 -14.37 24.94 2.50
C THR A 26 -14.44 26.30 1.83
N ILE A 27 -13.43 27.15 2.10
CA ILE A 27 -13.17 28.43 1.41
C ILE A 27 -11.96 28.29 0.49
N ASN A 28 -12.16 28.43 -0.81
CA ASN A 28 -11.09 28.35 -1.80
C ASN A 28 -10.72 29.75 -2.31
N MET A 29 -9.59 30.27 -1.83
CA MET A 29 -9.06 31.59 -2.23
C MET A 29 -8.46 31.60 -3.64
N THR A 30 -8.30 30.44 -4.28
CA THR A 30 -7.87 30.35 -5.69
C THR A 30 -9.01 30.57 -6.68
N SER A 31 -10.24 30.66 -6.17
CA SER A 31 -11.46 30.92 -6.96
C SER A 31 -12.26 32.08 -6.35
N ASP A 32 -13.52 31.85 -6.00
CA ASP A 32 -14.45 32.85 -5.47
C ASP A 32 -14.45 32.99 -3.93
N GLY A 33 -13.61 32.21 -3.25
CA GLY A 33 -13.57 32.15 -1.78
C GLY A 33 -13.30 33.48 -1.10
N GLY A 34 -12.50 34.36 -1.72
CA GLY A 34 -12.23 35.69 -1.20
C GLY A 34 -13.48 36.60 -1.10
N VAL A 35 -14.42 36.43 -2.03
CA VAL A 35 -15.69 37.15 -2.02
C VAL A 35 -16.63 36.60 -0.93
N LYS A 36 -16.69 35.26 -0.82
CA LYS A 36 -17.49 34.59 0.22
C LYS A 36 -17.01 34.95 1.62
N LEU A 37 -15.70 34.92 1.85
CA LEU A 37 -15.08 35.25 3.13
C LEU A 37 -15.34 36.71 3.52
N ARG A 38 -15.16 37.65 2.60
CA ARG A 38 -15.40 39.06 2.83
C ARG A 38 -16.85 39.33 3.26
N ARG A 39 -17.83 38.75 2.54
CA ARG A 39 -19.25 38.86 2.87
C ARG A 39 -19.61 38.28 4.24
N ALA A 40 -18.95 37.15 4.62
CA ALA A 40 -19.16 36.56 5.93
C ALA A 40 -18.61 37.44 7.06
N ILE A 41 -17.41 38.01 6.91
CA ILE A 41 -16.77 38.92 7.88
C ILE A 41 -17.52 40.21 8.04
N GLU A 42 -18.07 40.80 6.96
CA GLU A 42 -18.85 42.03 7.00
C GLU A 42 -20.16 41.87 7.80
N LYS A 43 -20.75 40.67 7.81
CA LYS A 43 -22.02 40.37 8.48
C LYS A 43 -21.90 39.78 9.88
N GLN A 44 -20.75 39.18 10.20
CA GLN A 44 -20.55 38.38 11.41
C GLN A 44 -19.30 38.84 12.18
N LYS A 45 -19.36 38.86 13.50
CA LYS A 45 -18.24 39.22 14.36
C LYS A 45 -17.24 38.08 14.54
N ILE A 46 -17.71 36.82 14.44
CA ILE A 46 -16.91 35.61 14.60
C ILE A 46 -17.18 34.69 13.43
N VAL A 47 -16.12 34.27 12.73
CA VAL A 47 -16.15 33.34 11.59
C VAL A 47 -15.23 32.18 11.89
N HIS A 48 -15.72 30.96 11.72
CA HIS A 48 -14.92 29.74 11.77
C HIS A 48 -14.89 29.10 10.38
N ILE A 49 -13.71 28.71 9.93
CA ILE A 49 -13.47 28.11 8.61
C ILE A 49 -12.92 26.70 8.82
N GLU A 50 -13.66 25.69 8.40
CA GLU A 50 -13.21 24.31 8.46
C GLU A 50 -11.95 24.09 7.61
N LYS A 51 -11.98 24.54 6.35
CA LYS A 51 -10.88 24.37 5.40
C LYS A 51 -10.62 25.61 4.55
N LEU A 52 -9.39 26.13 4.61
CA LEU A 52 -8.95 27.28 3.81
C LEU A 52 -7.91 26.85 2.76
N ILE A 53 -8.25 27.00 1.47
CA ILE A 53 -7.34 26.77 0.35
C ILE A 53 -6.75 28.10 -0.10
N VAL A 54 -5.43 28.25 -0.04
CA VAL A 54 -4.74 29.51 -0.34
C VAL A 54 -3.96 29.46 -1.66
N ALA A 55 -3.94 30.58 -2.37
CA ALA A 55 -3.26 30.77 -3.65
C ALA A 55 -1.83 31.32 -3.49
N VAL A 56 -1.51 31.91 -2.34
CA VAL A 56 -0.28 32.65 -2.12
C VAL A 56 0.67 31.91 -1.19
N SER A 57 1.97 32.18 -1.36
CA SER A 57 3.02 31.68 -0.49
C SER A 57 3.16 32.56 0.74
N ALA A 58 2.30 32.34 1.72
CA ALA A 58 2.36 33.04 3.00
C ALA A 58 2.30 32.03 4.14
N SER A 59 3.27 32.06 5.02
CA SER A 59 3.30 31.27 6.25
C SER A 59 3.43 32.19 7.47
N GLY A 60 4.06 31.82 8.53
CA GLY A 60 4.33 32.67 9.68
C GLY A 60 3.27 33.76 10.00
N PRO A 61 3.50 35.03 9.62
CA PRO A 61 2.59 36.12 9.93
C PRO A 61 1.17 35.95 9.37
N PHE A 62 1.02 35.24 8.26
CA PHE A 62 -0.31 34.91 7.71
C PHE A 62 -1.02 33.88 8.59
N LEU A 63 -0.35 32.77 8.92
CA LEU A 63 -0.92 31.75 9.81
C LEU A 63 -1.26 32.34 11.19
N GLN A 64 -0.43 33.26 11.71
CA GLN A 64 -0.70 33.96 12.97
C GLN A 64 -2.00 34.76 12.93
N LYS A 65 -2.37 35.33 11.77
CA LYS A 65 -3.61 36.11 11.63
C LYS A 65 -4.85 35.25 11.53
N ILE A 66 -4.74 34.03 11.00
CA ILE A 66 -5.87 33.13 10.79
C ILE A 66 -6.00 32.09 11.89
N THR A 67 -5.03 31.97 12.79
CA THR A 67 -5.13 31.13 13.98
C THR A 67 -6.38 31.49 14.78
N ASN A 68 -6.98 30.54 15.46
CA ASN A 68 -8.23 30.63 16.20
C ASN A 68 -9.54 30.67 15.38
N PHE A 69 -9.49 30.72 14.06
CA PHE A 69 -10.71 30.65 13.25
C PHE A 69 -10.60 29.76 11.98
N VAL A 70 -9.47 29.08 11.80
CA VAL A 70 -9.24 28.11 10.72
C VAL A 70 -8.69 26.82 11.28
N ASP A 71 -9.30 25.68 10.96
CA ASP A 71 -8.82 24.37 11.38
C ASP A 71 -7.80 23.76 10.42
N THR A 72 -8.07 23.85 9.12
CA THR A 72 -7.24 23.25 8.07
C THR A 72 -6.82 24.28 7.03
N VAL A 73 -5.54 24.33 6.71
CA VAL A 73 -5.00 25.18 5.63
C VAL A 73 -4.35 24.35 4.55
N ILE A 74 -4.77 24.55 3.31
CA ILE A 74 -4.21 23.86 2.14
C ILE A 74 -3.52 24.88 1.23
N TYR A 75 -2.24 24.66 0.98
CA TYR A 75 -1.45 25.39 -0.01
C TYR A 75 -1.35 24.60 -1.31
N ASN A 76 -1.98 25.05 -2.38
CA ASN A 76 -1.89 24.38 -3.67
C ASN A 76 -0.51 24.55 -4.34
N ASN A 77 0.17 25.69 -4.09
CA ASN A 77 1.46 25.99 -4.70
C ASN A 77 2.23 26.98 -3.81
N TYR A 78 3.05 26.44 -2.92
CA TYR A 78 3.89 27.23 -2.03
C TYR A 78 5.25 27.50 -2.68
N ARG A 79 5.74 28.77 -2.67
CA ARG A 79 6.93 29.16 -3.42
C ARG A 79 8.07 29.73 -2.57
N ASP A 80 7.86 29.93 -1.26
CA ASP A 80 8.95 30.44 -0.42
C ASP A 80 9.92 29.30 -0.01
N ALA A 81 11.17 29.68 0.23
CA ALA A 81 12.23 28.74 0.61
C ALA A 81 12.02 28.14 2.01
N THR A 82 11.30 28.84 2.87
CA THR A 82 11.04 28.42 4.26
C THR A 82 9.54 28.44 4.53
N PHE A 83 9.02 27.31 5.05
CA PHE A 83 7.69 27.28 5.62
C PHE A 83 7.77 27.40 7.13
N PHE A 84 7.03 28.34 7.71
CA PHE A 84 7.07 28.62 9.13
C PHE A 84 5.67 28.51 9.76
N VAL A 85 5.55 27.66 10.80
CA VAL A 85 4.39 27.58 11.66
C VAL A 85 4.65 28.42 12.91
N PRO A 86 3.87 29.46 13.20
CA PRO A 86 4.12 30.37 14.32
C PRO A 86 3.91 29.70 15.68
N ASN A 87 4.38 30.37 16.74
CA ASN A 87 4.07 29.96 18.11
C ASN A 87 2.57 30.01 18.38
N ASP A 88 2.10 29.20 19.32
CA ASP A 88 0.72 29.16 19.79
C ASP A 88 -0.31 29.03 18.64
N ASN A 89 0.08 28.36 17.54
CA ASN A 89 -0.78 28.10 16.41
C ASN A 89 -1.87 27.08 16.77
N THR A 90 -3.13 27.41 16.51
CA THR A 90 -4.28 26.54 16.80
C THR A 90 -4.75 25.72 15.59
N ILE A 91 -4.20 25.96 14.41
CA ILE A 91 -4.52 25.18 13.19
C ILE A 91 -4.12 23.73 13.43
N SER A 92 -5.05 22.81 13.19
CA SER A 92 -4.84 21.38 13.40
C SER A 92 -4.21 20.68 12.22
N GLU A 93 -4.44 21.17 11.00
CA GLU A 93 -3.97 20.52 9.78
C GLU A 93 -3.38 21.54 8.79
N ILE A 94 -2.21 21.24 8.26
CA ILE A 94 -1.58 21.99 7.17
C ILE A 94 -1.14 21.00 6.08
N ASP A 95 -1.65 21.23 4.85
CA ASP A 95 -1.30 20.44 3.67
C ASP A 95 -0.71 21.34 2.59
N ILE A 96 0.47 20.98 2.08
CA ILE A 96 1.19 21.72 1.04
C ILE A 96 1.39 20.82 -0.18
N ILE A 97 0.49 20.92 -1.14
CA ILE A 97 0.42 20.03 -2.31
C ILE A 97 1.63 20.18 -3.23
N SER A 98 2.18 21.40 -3.37
CA SER A 98 3.37 21.65 -4.19
C SER A 98 4.21 22.75 -3.56
N ALA A 99 5.47 22.43 -3.25
CA ALA A 99 6.41 23.32 -2.56
C ALA A 99 7.81 23.32 -3.19
N ARG A 100 7.88 23.45 -4.52
CA ARG A 100 9.08 23.18 -5.34
C ARG A 100 10.31 23.99 -4.98
N THR A 101 10.19 25.07 -4.23
CA THR A 101 11.29 25.92 -3.79
C THR A 101 11.60 25.78 -2.30
N THR A 102 10.74 25.11 -1.52
CA THR A 102 10.85 25.02 -0.07
C THR A 102 11.97 24.07 0.32
N ARG A 103 12.93 24.61 1.09
CA ARG A 103 14.12 23.90 1.61
C ARG A 103 14.06 23.64 3.10
N THR A 104 13.24 24.39 3.82
CA THR A 104 13.21 24.36 5.29
C THR A 104 11.77 24.47 5.78
N PHE A 105 11.51 23.71 6.83
CA PHE A 105 10.30 23.80 7.63
C PHE A 105 10.68 24.12 9.07
N ILE A 106 10.00 25.07 9.70
CA ILE A 106 10.26 25.47 11.07
C ILE A 106 8.93 25.54 11.83
N ALA A 107 8.82 24.84 12.95
CA ALA A 107 7.69 24.93 13.86
C ALA A 107 8.03 25.77 15.09
N GLY A 108 7.12 26.65 15.49
CA GLY A 108 7.15 27.39 16.74
C GLY A 108 6.89 26.52 17.97
N SER A 109 6.78 27.16 19.13
CA SER A 109 6.37 26.51 20.38
C SER A 109 4.85 26.44 20.50
N ASN A 110 4.31 25.48 21.29
CA ASN A 110 2.87 25.29 21.55
C ASN A 110 2.04 25.16 20.26
N VAL A 111 2.55 24.44 19.28
CA VAL A 111 1.87 24.21 18.01
C VAL A 111 0.81 23.13 18.19
N ASN A 112 -0.46 23.44 17.85
CA ASN A 112 -1.59 22.51 17.98
C ASN A 112 -1.73 21.56 16.78
N LEU A 113 -0.72 21.51 15.90
CA LEU A 113 -0.77 20.77 14.66
C LEU A 113 -0.86 19.27 14.91
N GLU A 114 -1.92 18.65 14.40
CA GLU A 114 -2.16 17.21 14.44
C GLU A 114 -1.78 16.51 13.13
N SER A 115 -1.90 17.24 12.00
CA SER A 115 -1.52 16.74 10.67
C SER A 115 -0.68 17.76 9.92
N PHE A 116 0.45 17.30 9.37
CA PHE A 116 1.28 18.09 8.48
C PHE A 116 1.70 17.28 7.27
N SER A 117 1.46 17.82 6.09
CA SER A 117 1.87 17.23 4.82
C SER A 117 2.54 18.27 3.93
N ILE A 118 3.65 17.88 3.29
CA ILE A 118 4.31 18.66 2.26
C ILE A 118 4.78 17.76 1.13
N GLU A 119 4.51 18.18 -0.11
CA GLU A 119 4.86 17.40 -1.29
C GLU A 119 5.64 18.24 -2.32
N GLN A 120 6.51 17.56 -3.09
CA GLN A 120 7.32 18.16 -4.15
C GLN A 120 8.22 19.31 -3.65
N CYS A 121 9.06 19.05 -2.67
CA CYS A 121 9.91 20.08 -2.04
C CYS A 121 11.42 19.77 -2.16
N LEU A 122 12.24 20.69 -1.68
CA LEU A 122 13.70 20.57 -1.62
C LEU A 122 14.22 20.34 -0.18
N ILE A 123 13.36 19.91 0.73
CA ILE A 123 13.74 19.58 2.12
C ILE A 123 14.63 18.33 2.08
N ASP A 124 15.88 18.46 2.52
CA ASP A 124 16.91 17.42 2.52
C ASP A 124 17.13 16.73 3.88
N ARG A 125 16.57 17.30 4.94
CA ARG A 125 16.65 16.80 6.31
C ARG A 125 15.41 17.15 7.12
N LEU A 126 15.08 16.30 8.10
CA LEU A 126 14.00 16.58 9.05
C LEU A 126 14.31 17.85 9.87
N PRO A 127 13.32 18.71 10.12
CA PRO A 127 13.51 19.93 10.85
C PRO A 127 13.80 19.65 12.35
N PRO A 128 14.78 20.31 12.96
CA PRO A 128 15.09 20.11 14.39
C PRO A 128 13.95 20.52 15.32
N THR A 129 13.00 21.32 14.81
CA THR A 129 11.82 21.78 15.57
C THR A 129 10.68 20.76 15.57
N LEU A 130 10.84 19.60 14.92
CA LEU A 130 9.84 18.54 14.89
C LEU A 130 9.42 18.09 16.30
N SER A 131 10.38 18.03 17.23
CA SER A 131 10.14 17.68 18.64
C SER A 131 9.16 18.62 19.37
N LYS A 132 8.93 19.83 18.85
CA LYS A 132 7.96 20.78 19.42
C LYS A 132 6.51 20.49 19.03
N MET A 133 6.31 19.63 18.03
CA MET A 133 4.98 19.28 17.48
C MET A 133 4.41 18.04 18.20
N THR A 134 4.23 18.15 19.51
CA THR A 134 3.90 17.00 20.38
C THR A 134 2.48 16.44 20.15
N ARG A 135 1.58 17.18 19.49
CA ARG A 135 0.23 16.73 19.15
C ARG A 135 0.13 16.02 17.80
N LEU A 136 1.24 15.96 17.06
CA LEU A 136 1.26 15.42 15.71
C LEU A 136 0.83 13.94 15.70
N LYS A 137 -0.20 13.62 14.92
CA LYS A 137 -0.75 12.29 14.66
C LYS A 137 -0.32 11.77 13.29
N SER A 138 -0.23 12.68 12.32
CA SER A 138 0.14 12.39 10.94
C SER A 138 1.24 13.34 10.46
N PHE A 139 2.31 12.78 9.90
CA PHE A 139 3.41 13.56 9.34
C PHE A 139 3.84 12.99 7.99
N SER A 140 3.85 13.87 6.97
CA SER A 140 4.18 13.47 5.60
C SER A 140 5.15 14.47 4.96
N ILE A 141 6.27 13.98 4.45
CA ILE A 141 7.19 14.71 3.54
C ILE A 141 7.44 13.83 2.33
N ARG A 142 6.77 14.12 1.22
CA ARG A 142 6.78 13.27 0.04
C ARG A 142 7.41 13.96 -1.17
N ARG A 143 8.06 13.17 -2.04
CA ARG A 143 8.67 13.68 -3.28
C ARG A 143 9.58 14.88 -3.02
N CYS A 144 10.36 14.79 -1.95
CA CYS A 144 11.34 15.80 -1.53
C CYS A 144 12.76 15.22 -1.59
N MET A 145 13.71 15.77 -0.84
CA MET A 145 15.13 15.44 -0.95
C MET A 145 15.72 14.81 0.32
N LEU A 146 14.88 14.26 1.22
CA LEU A 146 15.37 13.65 2.45
C LEU A 146 16.36 12.53 2.15
N THR A 147 17.54 12.54 2.79
CA THR A 147 18.62 11.57 2.53
C THR A 147 18.80 10.56 3.65
N VAL A 148 18.40 10.89 4.86
CA VAL A 148 18.56 10.06 6.07
C VAL A 148 17.29 10.16 6.92
N LEU A 149 16.82 9.03 7.42
CA LEU A 149 15.76 8.96 8.41
C LEU A 149 16.38 8.67 9.79
N ARG A 150 16.35 9.66 10.68
CA ARG A 150 16.75 9.52 12.07
C ARG A 150 15.51 9.32 12.94
N LEU A 151 15.37 8.14 13.53
CA LEU A 151 14.20 7.79 14.33
C LEU A 151 14.13 8.53 15.67
N ASP A 152 15.28 8.94 16.21
CA ASP A 152 15.37 9.73 17.43
C ASP A 152 14.71 11.12 17.33
N MET A 153 14.53 11.62 16.12
CA MET A 153 13.82 12.89 15.86
C MET A 153 12.33 12.86 16.25
N PHE A 154 11.73 11.68 16.34
CA PHE A 154 10.30 11.49 16.60
C PHE A 154 9.98 11.12 18.06
N VAL A 155 10.97 11.06 18.93
CA VAL A 155 10.82 10.57 20.30
C VAL A 155 9.85 11.43 21.13
N GLU A 156 9.75 12.71 20.86
CA GLU A 156 8.83 13.61 21.55
C GLU A 156 7.41 13.62 20.91
N ASN A 157 7.24 13.00 19.73
CA ASN A 157 5.96 12.95 19.01
C ASN A 157 5.18 11.70 19.39
N GLN A 158 4.78 11.56 20.66
CA GLN A 158 4.18 10.36 21.22
C GLN A 158 2.75 10.05 20.69
N ASN A 159 2.13 10.99 19.95
CA ASN A 159 0.85 10.80 19.27
C ASN A 159 1.00 10.41 17.80
N LEU A 160 2.24 10.45 17.25
CA LEU A 160 2.49 10.22 15.83
C LEU A 160 2.29 8.75 15.49
N ASN A 161 1.25 8.48 14.75
CA ASN A 161 0.86 7.13 14.35
C ASN A 161 1.05 6.86 12.85
N TYR A 162 1.01 7.91 12.01
CA TYR A 162 1.19 7.83 10.57
C TYR A 162 2.43 8.65 10.14
N LEU A 163 3.41 7.97 9.53
CA LEU A 163 4.62 8.60 8.99
C LEU A 163 4.81 8.21 7.54
N ASP A 164 4.72 9.19 6.62
CA ASP A 164 4.94 8.99 5.19
C ASP A 164 6.11 9.82 4.67
N LEU A 165 7.20 9.15 4.34
CA LEU A 165 8.41 9.73 3.76
C LEU A 165 8.69 9.14 2.37
N SER A 166 7.65 8.77 1.65
CA SER A 166 7.76 8.14 0.33
C SER A 166 8.30 9.11 -0.72
N TYR A 167 8.97 8.54 -1.72
CA TYR A 167 9.54 9.26 -2.86
C TYR A 167 10.53 10.34 -2.45
N ASN A 168 11.47 9.99 -1.57
CA ASN A 168 12.60 10.81 -1.17
C ASN A 168 13.92 10.20 -1.68
N GLN A 169 15.04 10.57 -1.09
CA GLN A 169 16.38 10.08 -1.39
C GLN A 169 16.99 9.33 -0.18
N ILE A 170 16.15 8.73 0.67
CA ILE A 170 16.60 8.11 1.93
C ILE A 170 17.44 6.88 1.59
N ARG A 171 18.69 6.91 2.08
CA ARG A 171 19.69 5.83 1.93
C ARG A 171 19.86 5.01 3.21
N GLN A 172 19.53 5.60 4.34
CA GLN A 172 19.80 5.01 5.65
C GLN A 172 18.71 5.36 6.66
N LEU A 173 18.35 4.34 7.46
CA LEU A 173 17.56 4.49 8.69
C LEU A 173 18.54 4.44 9.87
N ILE A 174 18.51 5.46 10.73
CA ILE A 174 19.32 5.51 11.94
C ILE A 174 18.41 5.18 13.13
N PRO A 175 18.70 4.07 13.85
CA PRO A 175 17.89 3.66 14.99
C PRO A 175 18.00 4.66 16.14
N ILE A 176 17.10 4.55 17.12
CA ILE A 176 17.17 5.30 18.37
C ILE A 176 18.37 4.79 19.17
N THR A 177 19.24 5.69 19.56
CA THR A 177 20.38 5.41 20.43
C THR A 177 20.14 5.96 21.82
N GLY A 178 20.59 5.26 22.86
CA GLY A 178 20.48 5.66 24.27
C GLY A 178 19.68 4.67 25.11
N ARG A 179 19.82 4.79 26.43
CA ARG A 179 19.10 3.99 27.44
C ARG A 179 18.43 4.93 28.43
N PRO A 180 17.14 4.68 28.84
CA PRO A 180 16.29 3.58 28.38
C PRO A 180 15.85 3.76 26.93
N ALA A 181 15.57 2.64 26.24
CA ALA A 181 15.06 2.65 24.87
C ALA A 181 13.72 3.38 24.83
N ARG A 182 13.66 4.49 24.12
CA ARG A 182 12.41 5.23 23.88
C ARG A 182 11.66 4.58 22.73
N MET A 183 10.36 4.45 22.89
CA MET A 183 9.48 3.84 21.90
C MET A 183 8.75 4.92 21.11
N LEU A 184 8.45 4.62 19.85
CA LEU A 184 7.66 5.47 18.95
C LEU A 184 6.25 4.90 18.83
N SER A 185 5.27 5.77 18.70
CA SER A 185 3.86 5.38 18.52
C SER A 185 3.48 5.13 17.07
N ILE A 186 4.45 5.10 16.15
CA ILE A 186 4.22 4.92 14.71
C ILE A 186 3.61 3.54 14.45
N ALA A 187 2.38 3.55 13.91
CA ALA A 187 1.67 2.35 13.51
C ALA A 187 1.78 2.09 12.00
N LYS A 188 1.89 3.15 11.20
CA LYS A 188 2.00 3.06 9.74
C LYS A 188 3.22 3.82 9.26
N LEU A 189 4.14 3.11 8.60
CA LEU A 189 5.38 3.67 8.08
C LEU A 189 5.51 3.43 6.58
N TYR A 190 5.57 4.53 5.83
CA TYR A 190 5.70 4.53 4.37
C TYR A 190 7.06 5.10 3.97
N LEU A 191 7.89 4.26 3.35
CA LEU A 191 9.22 4.56 2.84
C LEU A 191 9.36 4.17 1.36
N ALA A 192 8.23 4.06 0.65
CA ALA A 192 8.23 3.68 -0.77
C ALA A 192 8.96 4.71 -1.65
N GLY A 193 9.58 4.27 -2.76
CA GLY A 193 10.23 5.17 -3.70
C GLY A 193 11.45 5.90 -3.14
N ASN A 194 12.22 5.25 -2.28
CA ASN A 194 13.48 5.75 -1.74
C ASN A 194 14.70 5.03 -2.38
N VAL A 195 15.88 5.18 -1.81
CA VAL A 195 17.11 4.57 -2.35
C VAL A 195 17.84 3.70 -1.32
N LEU A 196 17.07 3.05 -0.44
CA LEU A 196 17.61 2.11 0.56
C LEU A 196 18.22 0.89 -0.15
N GLU A 197 19.47 0.54 0.18
CA GLU A 197 20.17 -0.63 -0.37
C GLU A 197 20.21 -1.80 0.64
N ARG A 198 20.14 -1.50 1.91
CA ARG A 198 20.12 -2.46 3.02
C ARG A 198 19.05 -2.07 4.02
N LEU A 199 18.46 -3.05 4.66
CA LEU A 199 17.47 -2.83 5.70
C LEU A 199 17.73 -3.78 6.87
N ASP A 200 18.05 -3.20 8.02
CA ASP A 200 18.09 -3.93 9.29
C ASP A 200 16.72 -3.84 9.96
N MET A 201 16.05 -4.99 10.14
CA MET A 201 14.74 -5.04 10.76
C MET A 201 14.76 -4.66 12.24
N ALA A 202 15.91 -4.67 12.90
CA ALA A 202 16.06 -4.27 14.30
C ALA A 202 15.69 -2.79 14.54
N VAL A 203 15.76 -1.94 13.51
CA VAL A 203 15.37 -0.52 13.63
C VAL A 203 13.90 -0.35 14.01
N PHE A 204 13.04 -1.32 13.67
CA PHE A 204 11.59 -1.28 13.92
C PHE A 204 11.19 -1.76 15.31
N VAL A 205 12.11 -2.32 16.09
CA VAL A 205 11.84 -2.71 17.51
C VAL A 205 11.40 -1.51 18.35
N ALA A 206 11.87 -0.31 18.00
CA ALA A 206 11.43 0.92 18.64
C ALA A 206 9.98 1.33 18.32
N MET A 207 9.29 0.59 17.44
CA MET A 207 7.91 0.87 16.98
C MET A 207 6.96 -0.28 17.36
N PRO A 208 6.64 -0.47 18.65
CA PRO A 208 5.83 -1.63 19.08
C PRO A 208 4.40 -1.63 18.52
N LEU A 209 3.89 -0.48 18.05
CA LEU A 209 2.56 -0.36 17.45
C LEU A 209 2.57 -0.55 15.92
N LEU A 210 3.75 -0.75 15.31
CA LEU A 210 3.87 -0.86 13.86
C LEU A 210 3.00 -2.00 13.31
N SER A 211 2.02 -1.64 12.49
CA SER A 211 1.07 -2.56 11.84
C SER A 211 1.28 -2.65 10.34
N GLU A 212 1.64 -1.54 9.68
CA GLU A 212 1.86 -1.49 8.25
C GLU A 212 3.26 -0.94 7.93
N LEU A 213 4.02 -1.69 7.13
CA LEU A 213 5.37 -1.31 6.71
C LEU A 213 5.50 -1.39 5.18
N TYR A 214 5.54 -0.23 4.52
CA TYR A 214 5.68 -0.09 3.08
C TYR A 214 7.08 0.37 2.71
N ILE A 215 7.91 -0.53 2.16
CA ILE A 215 9.28 -0.23 1.69
C ILE A 215 9.43 -0.65 0.23
N THR A 216 8.36 -0.51 -0.54
CA THR A 216 8.35 -0.81 -1.97
C THR A 216 9.16 0.21 -2.76
N ASP A 217 9.59 -0.16 -3.97
CA ASP A 217 10.29 0.75 -4.88
C ASP A 217 11.54 1.37 -4.24
N ASN A 218 12.43 0.49 -3.76
CA ASN A 218 13.73 0.83 -3.20
C ASN A 218 14.83 0.06 -3.96
N ARG A 219 16.04 0.00 -3.40
CA ARG A 219 17.19 -0.71 -3.98
C ARG A 219 17.70 -1.83 -3.09
N ILE A 220 16.85 -2.37 -2.21
CA ILE A 220 17.25 -3.30 -1.16
C ILE A 220 17.71 -4.61 -1.77
N VAL A 221 18.99 -4.95 -1.53
CA VAL A 221 19.61 -6.21 -1.90
C VAL A 221 19.59 -7.20 -0.75
N THR A 222 19.73 -6.69 0.48
CA THR A 222 19.77 -7.49 1.71
C THR A 222 18.84 -6.92 2.76
N LEU A 223 18.06 -7.83 3.38
CA LEU A 223 17.29 -7.56 4.57
C LEU A 223 17.92 -8.34 5.72
N ASP A 224 18.39 -7.61 6.74
CA ASP A 224 19.08 -8.19 7.88
C ASP A 224 18.11 -8.50 9.02
N VAL A 225 18.11 -9.76 9.48
CA VAL A 225 17.39 -10.28 10.63
C VAL A 225 18.32 -11.20 11.41
N SER A 226 19.52 -10.70 11.74
CA SER A 226 20.61 -11.48 12.36
C SER A 226 20.28 -11.95 13.78
N ALA A 227 19.40 -11.25 14.51
CA ALA A 227 18.95 -11.58 15.86
C ALA A 227 17.42 -11.78 15.91
N PRO A 228 16.89 -12.48 16.93
CA PRO A 228 15.45 -12.56 17.13
C PRO A 228 14.81 -11.17 17.32
N ILE A 229 13.82 -10.86 16.49
CA ILE A 229 13.11 -9.58 16.46
C ILE A 229 11.62 -9.84 16.58
N ALA A 230 10.95 -9.18 17.53
CA ALA A 230 9.50 -9.24 17.67
C ALA A 230 8.87 -7.94 17.15
N LEU A 231 7.94 -8.09 16.19
CA LEU A 231 7.07 -7.03 15.71
C LEU A 231 5.61 -7.44 15.95
N PRO A 232 5.12 -7.29 17.19
CA PRO A 232 3.92 -7.97 17.69
C PRO A 232 2.62 -7.48 17.03
N ASN A 233 2.64 -6.31 16.41
CA ASN A 233 1.47 -5.72 15.77
C ASN A 233 1.55 -5.69 14.25
N LEU A 234 2.70 -6.07 13.64
CA LEU A 234 2.85 -6.03 12.18
C LEU A 234 1.86 -6.98 11.52
N SER A 235 0.95 -6.42 10.72
CA SER A 235 -0.04 -7.14 9.89
C SER A 235 0.39 -7.22 8.43
N ASP A 236 1.02 -6.17 7.92
CA ASP A 236 1.32 -6.03 6.50
C ASP A 236 2.77 -5.62 6.26
N LEU A 237 3.48 -6.40 5.42
CA LEU A 237 4.85 -6.12 5.01
C LEU A 237 4.95 -6.11 3.48
N TYR A 238 5.26 -4.94 2.90
CA TYR A 238 5.42 -4.73 1.48
C TYR A 238 6.87 -4.40 1.13
N LEU A 239 7.55 -5.31 0.43
CA LEU A 239 8.95 -5.21 -0.01
C LEU A 239 9.10 -5.32 -1.53
N GLY A 240 8.02 -5.19 -2.28
CA GLY A 240 8.03 -5.26 -3.74
C GLY A 240 8.87 -4.16 -4.40
N TYR A 241 9.23 -4.37 -5.67
CA TYR A 241 10.06 -3.44 -6.43
C TYR A 241 11.39 -3.12 -5.74
N ASN A 242 12.07 -4.19 -5.26
CA ASN A 242 13.42 -4.14 -4.70
C ASN A 242 14.37 -5.06 -5.50
N LYS A 243 15.54 -5.37 -4.94
CA LYS A 243 16.57 -6.19 -5.58
C LYS A 243 16.94 -7.43 -4.76
N LEU A 244 16.00 -7.92 -3.94
CA LEU A 244 16.22 -9.08 -3.07
C LEU A 244 16.43 -10.35 -3.90
N VAL A 245 17.59 -11.01 -3.71
CA VAL A 245 17.90 -12.30 -4.34
C VAL A 245 17.50 -13.48 -3.46
N SER A 246 17.53 -13.27 -2.15
CA SER A 246 17.07 -14.20 -1.12
C SER A 246 16.42 -13.42 0.02
N LEU A 247 15.59 -14.10 0.81
CA LEU A 247 14.90 -13.48 1.94
C LEU A 247 14.77 -14.51 3.07
N ASP A 248 15.37 -14.18 4.23
CA ASP A 248 15.29 -14.99 5.43
C ASP A 248 14.66 -14.21 6.59
N LEU A 249 13.44 -14.56 6.94
CA LEU A 249 12.66 -13.93 8.01
C LEU A 249 12.46 -14.86 9.22
N ARG A 250 13.16 -16.00 9.29
CA ARG A 250 12.93 -17.02 10.33
C ARG A 250 13.06 -16.51 11.75
N ASN A 251 13.87 -15.47 11.98
CA ASN A 251 14.12 -14.87 13.28
C ASN A 251 13.10 -13.76 13.63
N LEU A 252 12.12 -13.48 12.77
CA LEU A 252 11.02 -12.58 13.11
C LEU A 252 9.91 -13.32 13.88
N THR A 253 9.37 -12.65 14.88
CA THR A 253 8.14 -13.07 15.57
C THR A 253 7.02 -12.12 15.14
N LEU A 254 6.05 -12.66 14.36
CA LEU A 254 5.02 -11.90 13.66
C LEU A 254 3.61 -12.48 13.93
N PRO A 255 3.09 -12.40 15.17
CA PRO A 255 1.85 -13.08 15.54
C PRO A 255 0.60 -12.53 14.86
N LYS A 256 0.66 -11.30 14.32
CA LYS A 256 -0.48 -10.65 13.67
C LYS A 256 -0.34 -10.50 12.16
N VAL A 257 0.76 -11.00 11.56
CA VAL A 257 0.94 -10.83 10.12
C VAL A 257 -0.16 -11.54 9.34
N GLU A 258 -0.73 -10.82 8.41
CA GLU A 258 -1.79 -11.28 7.49
C GLU A 258 -1.27 -11.29 6.05
N THR A 259 -0.49 -10.28 5.66
CA THR A 259 -0.07 -10.06 4.28
C THR A 259 1.45 -9.96 4.14
N PHE A 260 2.02 -10.76 3.21
CA PHE A 260 3.34 -10.53 2.65
C PHE A 260 3.26 -10.25 1.16
N SER A 261 3.87 -9.13 0.73
CA SER A 261 4.03 -8.80 -0.69
C SER A 261 5.51 -8.53 -1.00
N PHE A 262 6.15 -9.48 -1.72
CA PHE A 262 7.57 -9.47 -2.01
C PHE A 262 7.89 -9.38 -3.51
N GLY A 263 6.92 -9.16 -4.34
CA GLY A 263 7.12 -8.96 -5.79
C GLY A 263 6.93 -7.51 -6.23
N PRO A 264 7.61 -7.06 -7.29
CA PRO A 264 8.77 -7.66 -7.97
C PRO A 264 10.04 -7.64 -7.15
N ASN A 265 10.88 -8.68 -7.32
CA ASN A 265 12.23 -8.79 -6.78
C ASN A 265 13.06 -9.75 -7.67
N ALA A 266 14.21 -10.23 -7.18
CA ALA A 266 15.07 -11.18 -7.88
C ALA A 266 15.18 -12.53 -7.15
N LEU A 267 14.19 -12.93 -6.36
CA LEU A 267 14.20 -14.15 -5.55
C LEU A 267 14.29 -15.38 -6.46
N THR A 268 15.32 -16.20 -6.23
CA THR A 268 15.54 -17.47 -6.97
C THR A 268 14.96 -18.69 -6.26
N GLN A 269 14.65 -18.54 -4.97
CA GLN A 269 14.07 -19.57 -4.11
C GLN A 269 12.95 -18.97 -3.24
N MET A 270 12.08 -19.83 -2.73
CA MET A 270 11.06 -19.42 -1.76
C MET A 270 11.72 -18.75 -0.53
N PRO A 271 11.17 -17.63 -0.01
CA PRO A 271 11.70 -16.99 1.19
C PRO A 271 11.62 -17.93 2.38
N ILE A 272 12.53 -17.80 3.35
CA ILE A 272 12.41 -18.54 4.61
C ILE A 272 11.56 -17.70 5.55
N LEU A 273 10.34 -18.14 5.80
CA LEU A 273 9.37 -17.43 6.63
C LEU A 273 9.36 -17.93 8.08
N PRO A 274 8.91 -17.10 9.05
CA PRO A 274 8.66 -17.54 10.42
C PRO A 274 7.65 -18.70 10.43
N ARG A 275 7.83 -19.66 11.34
CA ARG A 275 6.94 -20.84 11.42
C ARG A 275 5.58 -20.53 12.02
N LEU A 276 5.51 -19.59 12.95
CA LEU A 276 4.29 -19.29 13.71
C LEU A 276 3.69 -17.96 13.26
N MET A 277 2.74 -18.03 12.33
CA MET A 277 2.00 -16.89 11.80
C MET A 277 0.51 -17.23 11.73
N PRO A 278 -0.21 -17.20 12.86
CA PRO A 278 -1.59 -17.73 12.94
C PRO A 278 -2.63 -16.93 12.15
N LYS A 279 -2.31 -15.72 11.71
CA LYS A 279 -3.22 -14.90 10.90
C LYS A 279 -2.84 -14.83 9.43
N PHE A 280 -1.70 -15.40 9.05
CA PHE A 280 -1.16 -15.30 7.70
C PHE A 280 -2.11 -15.91 6.67
N ASN A 281 -2.64 -15.08 5.76
CA ASN A 281 -3.64 -15.49 4.79
C ASN A 281 -3.31 -15.14 3.34
N TYR A 282 -2.35 -14.23 3.10
CA TYR A 282 -2.00 -13.78 1.75
C TYR A 282 -0.49 -13.69 1.54
N ILE A 283 0.01 -14.28 0.45
CA ILE A 283 1.38 -14.08 -0.03
C ILE A 283 1.40 -13.75 -1.52
N SER A 284 2.17 -12.72 -1.87
CA SER A 284 2.49 -12.38 -3.25
C SER A 284 4.00 -12.43 -3.50
N LEU A 285 4.41 -13.23 -4.46
CA LEU A 285 5.78 -13.41 -4.95
C LEU A 285 5.85 -13.12 -6.45
N PHE A 286 4.93 -12.30 -6.97
CA PHE A 286 4.88 -12.02 -8.40
C PHE A 286 6.17 -11.37 -8.92
N ALA A 287 6.48 -11.59 -10.18
CA ALA A 287 7.66 -11.04 -10.84
C ALA A 287 8.97 -11.25 -10.03
N ASN A 288 9.29 -12.55 -9.82
CA ASN A 288 10.55 -13.01 -9.25
C ASN A 288 11.21 -14.04 -10.21
N ASN A 289 12.25 -14.70 -9.76
CA ASN A 289 13.01 -15.70 -10.53
C ASN A 289 12.85 -17.13 -9.99
N LEU A 290 11.71 -17.42 -9.35
CA LEU A 290 11.43 -18.74 -8.77
C LEU A 290 11.33 -19.80 -9.89
N THR A 291 12.00 -20.94 -9.71
CA THR A 291 12.06 -22.02 -10.73
C THR A 291 11.21 -23.24 -10.41
N GLN A 292 10.87 -23.43 -9.15
CA GLN A 292 10.07 -24.56 -8.66
C GLN A 292 9.10 -24.09 -7.58
N LEU A 293 7.97 -24.79 -7.46
CA LEU A 293 7.00 -24.59 -6.40
C LEU A 293 6.65 -25.94 -5.76
N ASP A 294 7.09 -26.12 -4.52
CA ASP A 294 6.67 -27.22 -3.67
C ASP A 294 5.60 -26.73 -2.68
N MET A 295 4.37 -27.17 -2.86
CA MET A 295 3.25 -26.74 -2.03
C MET A 295 3.38 -27.14 -0.55
N SER A 296 4.17 -28.17 -0.25
CA SER A 296 4.47 -28.55 1.15
C SER A 296 5.25 -27.49 1.93
N TYR A 297 5.87 -26.53 1.24
CA TYR A 297 6.44 -25.33 1.86
C TYR A 297 5.40 -24.56 2.70
N PHE A 298 4.15 -24.52 2.26
CA PHE A 298 3.07 -23.79 2.93
C PHE A 298 2.39 -24.55 4.08
N ARG A 299 2.76 -25.80 4.33
CA ARG A 299 2.14 -26.66 5.36
C ARG A 299 2.05 -26.02 6.76
N PRO A 300 3.01 -25.21 7.24
CA PRO A 300 2.91 -24.56 8.54
C PRO A 300 1.82 -23.48 8.65
N TYR A 301 1.28 -22.99 7.51
CA TYR A 301 0.44 -21.80 7.48
C TYR A 301 -1.03 -22.15 7.30
N SER A 302 -1.68 -22.61 8.37
CA SER A 302 -3.02 -23.20 8.38
C SER A 302 -4.16 -22.23 7.99
N ASN A 303 -3.91 -20.93 7.92
CA ASN A 303 -4.89 -19.93 7.52
C ASN A 303 -4.61 -19.28 6.15
N LEU A 304 -3.61 -19.79 5.40
CA LEU A 304 -3.24 -19.26 4.10
C LEU A 304 -4.32 -19.54 3.05
N GLN A 305 -4.93 -18.48 2.55
CA GLN A 305 -6.04 -18.55 1.59
C GLN A 305 -5.66 -18.14 0.16
N ASN A 306 -4.66 -17.25 0.02
CA ASN A 306 -4.32 -16.68 -1.26
C ASN A 306 -2.81 -16.75 -1.52
N ILE A 307 -2.44 -17.37 -2.64
CA ILE A 307 -1.05 -17.49 -3.10
C ILE A 307 -0.96 -16.96 -4.53
N HIS A 308 -0.17 -15.89 -4.71
CA HIS A 308 0.05 -15.24 -6.00
C HIS A 308 1.54 -15.32 -6.38
N ILE A 309 1.87 -16.14 -7.38
CA ILE A 309 3.26 -16.34 -7.86
C ILE A 309 3.32 -16.15 -9.38
N THR A 310 2.65 -15.10 -9.85
CA THR A 310 2.58 -14.71 -11.27
C THR A 310 3.96 -14.23 -11.77
N SER A 311 4.23 -14.40 -13.07
CA SER A 311 5.43 -13.88 -13.75
C SER A 311 6.73 -14.34 -13.08
N ASN A 312 6.89 -15.66 -12.96
CA ASN A 312 8.10 -16.32 -12.47
C ASN A 312 8.68 -17.28 -13.52
N GLN A 313 9.61 -18.14 -13.13
CA GLN A 313 10.26 -19.11 -13.99
C GLN A 313 9.90 -20.57 -13.61
N ILE A 314 8.77 -20.78 -12.91
CA ILE A 314 8.37 -22.07 -12.36
C ILE A 314 8.11 -23.05 -13.50
N THR A 315 8.78 -24.20 -13.46
CA THR A 315 8.59 -25.31 -14.43
C THR A 315 7.76 -26.46 -13.86
N THR A 316 7.85 -26.64 -12.53
CA THR A 316 7.23 -27.78 -11.84
C THR A 316 6.49 -27.30 -10.60
N VAL A 317 5.24 -27.76 -10.45
CA VAL A 317 4.43 -27.57 -9.24
C VAL A 317 4.07 -28.94 -8.69
N ARG A 318 4.42 -29.20 -7.43
CA ARG A 318 4.15 -30.46 -6.74
C ARG A 318 4.02 -30.27 -5.23
N ALA A 319 3.70 -31.32 -4.50
CA ALA A 319 3.86 -31.40 -3.06
C ALA A 319 4.76 -32.60 -2.73
N SER A 320 5.92 -32.34 -2.08
CA SER A 320 6.84 -33.40 -1.65
C SER A 320 6.33 -34.18 -0.44
N SER A 321 5.39 -33.61 0.30
CA SER A 321 4.63 -34.23 1.40
C SER A 321 3.19 -33.72 1.39
N PRO A 322 2.24 -34.48 1.97
CA PRO A 322 0.85 -34.02 2.03
C PRO A 322 0.71 -32.64 2.67
N VAL A 323 -0.12 -31.81 2.04
CA VAL A 323 -0.38 -30.41 2.45
C VAL A 323 -1.89 -30.16 2.51
N ARG A 324 -2.34 -29.64 3.67
CA ARG A 324 -3.73 -29.20 3.86
C ARG A 324 -3.74 -27.70 4.10
N LEU A 325 -4.50 -26.97 3.27
CA LEU A 325 -4.63 -25.51 3.33
C LEU A 325 -6.08 -25.11 3.04
N PRO A 326 -6.60 -24.06 3.69
CA PRO A 326 -7.89 -23.46 3.36
C PRO A 326 -7.78 -22.56 2.12
N LEU A 327 -6.92 -22.95 1.17
CA LEU A 327 -6.60 -22.16 -0.01
C LEU A 327 -7.85 -21.90 -0.84
N VAL A 328 -8.07 -20.63 -1.18
CA VAL A 328 -9.17 -20.15 -2.01
C VAL A 328 -8.66 -19.85 -3.42
N HIS A 329 -7.54 -19.14 -3.53
CA HIS A 329 -6.95 -18.76 -4.80
C HIS A 329 -5.48 -19.18 -4.90
N LEU A 330 -5.14 -19.87 -5.99
CA LEU A 330 -3.77 -20.13 -6.42
C LEU A 330 -3.57 -19.52 -7.81
N VAL A 331 -2.76 -18.48 -7.89
CA VAL A 331 -2.48 -17.76 -9.14
C VAL A 331 -1.04 -17.96 -9.54
N LEU A 332 -0.80 -18.65 -10.65
CA LEU A 332 0.50 -19.01 -11.21
C LEU A 332 0.64 -18.55 -12.66
N THR A 333 -0.06 -17.50 -13.03
CA THR A 333 -0.08 -16.91 -14.38
C THR A 333 1.35 -16.54 -14.84
N ASP A 334 1.61 -16.65 -16.13
CA ASP A 334 2.87 -16.26 -16.77
C ASP A 334 4.10 -16.91 -16.11
N ASN A 335 4.09 -18.26 -16.06
CA ASN A 335 5.21 -19.09 -15.65
C ASN A 335 5.68 -19.99 -16.82
N LYS A 336 6.50 -20.98 -16.53
CA LYS A 336 7.00 -21.97 -17.51
C LYS A 336 6.54 -23.38 -17.15
N ILE A 337 5.37 -23.55 -16.51
CA ILE A 337 4.92 -24.81 -15.93
C ILE A 337 4.65 -25.82 -17.05
N THR A 338 5.38 -26.94 -17.01
CA THR A 338 5.16 -28.12 -17.85
C THR A 338 4.61 -29.28 -17.03
N THR A 339 4.83 -29.29 -15.73
CA THR A 339 4.40 -30.34 -14.82
C THR A 339 3.63 -29.75 -13.65
N PHE A 340 2.35 -30.14 -13.54
CA PHE A 340 1.44 -29.70 -12.48
C PHE A 340 0.83 -30.94 -11.81
N ASN A 341 1.31 -31.25 -10.61
CA ASN A 341 0.92 -32.46 -9.87
C ASN A 341 0.24 -32.11 -8.56
N ILE A 342 -1.03 -32.50 -8.42
CA ILE A 342 -1.87 -32.25 -7.24
C ILE A 342 -1.86 -33.41 -6.22
N THR A 343 -1.02 -34.42 -6.43
CA THR A 343 -0.89 -35.52 -5.47
C THR A 343 -0.48 -34.97 -4.10
N GLY A 344 -1.19 -35.41 -3.06
CA GLY A 344 -0.93 -34.95 -1.69
C GLY A 344 -1.58 -33.61 -1.33
N TRP A 345 -2.32 -32.96 -2.23
CA TRP A 345 -3.05 -31.74 -1.91
C TRP A 345 -4.38 -32.05 -1.21
N ASP A 346 -4.70 -31.26 -0.16
CA ASP A 346 -6.01 -31.21 0.48
C ASP A 346 -6.39 -29.71 0.65
N MET A 347 -7.13 -29.20 -0.34
CA MET A 347 -7.48 -27.77 -0.45
C MET A 347 -9.01 -27.63 -0.61
N PRO A 348 -9.78 -27.87 0.46
CA PRO A 348 -11.24 -28.00 0.36
C PRO A 348 -11.96 -26.73 -0.07
N ASN A 349 -11.32 -25.57 0.07
CA ASN A 349 -11.91 -24.27 -0.22
C ASN A 349 -11.47 -23.69 -1.58
N ILE A 350 -10.68 -24.42 -2.37
CA ILE A 350 -10.13 -23.86 -3.61
C ILE A 350 -11.25 -23.58 -4.61
N THR A 351 -11.35 -22.31 -5.03
CA THR A 351 -12.31 -21.83 -6.01
C THR A 351 -11.67 -21.38 -7.31
N LEU A 352 -10.41 -20.93 -7.25
CA LEU A 352 -9.67 -20.46 -8.42
C LEU A 352 -8.27 -21.08 -8.47
N LEU A 353 -7.98 -21.73 -9.61
CA LEU A 353 -6.65 -22.14 -10.01
C LEU A 353 -6.32 -21.47 -11.34
N ASN A 354 -5.45 -20.46 -11.32
CA ASN A 354 -5.08 -19.75 -12.52
C ASN A 354 -3.68 -20.17 -13.00
N LEU A 355 -3.65 -20.89 -14.12
CA LEU A 355 -2.47 -21.41 -14.82
C LEU A 355 -2.25 -20.74 -16.18
N ASP A 356 -2.91 -19.61 -16.45
CA ASP A 356 -2.78 -18.87 -17.70
C ASP A 356 -1.33 -18.54 -18.06
N GLY A 357 -0.97 -18.55 -19.35
CA GLY A 357 0.36 -18.20 -19.82
C GLY A 357 1.46 -19.17 -19.36
N ASN A 358 1.17 -20.47 -19.34
CA ASN A 358 2.12 -21.54 -19.01
C ASN A 358 2.44 -22.44 -20.21
N ARG A 359 3.04 -23.59 -19.97
CA ARG A 359 3.49 -24.55 -21.00
C ARG A 359 2.87 -25.94 -20.85
N LEU A 360 1.67 -25.99 -20.29
CA LEU A 360 0.94 -27.23 -20.10
C LEU A 360 0.35 -27.71 -21.43
N THR A 361 0.53 -29.00 -21.73
CA THR A 361 -0.02 -29.67 -22.92
C THR A 361 -1.22 -30.54 -22.57
N LEU A 362 -1.57 -30.68 -21.30
CA LEU A 362 -2.72 -31.43 -20.80
C LEU A 362 -3.45 -30.63 -19.74
N VAL A 363 -4.74 -30.82 -19.62
CA VAL A 363 -5.55 -30.30 -18.51
C VAL A 363 -5.21 -31.12 -17.26
N PRO A 364 -4.73 -30.50 -16.19
CA PRO A 364 -4.46 -31.23 -14.94
C PRO A 364 -5.72 -31.88 -14.36
N PRO A 365 -5.63 -33.04 -13.69
CA PRO A 365 -6.80 -33.80 -13.19
C PRO A 365 -7.38 -33.17 -11.90
N VAL A 366 -7.68 -31.85 -11.94
CA VAL A 366 -8.13 -31.08 -10.76
C VAL A 366 -9.61 -31.26 -10.48
N PHE A 367 -10.42 -31.51 -11.53
CA PHE A 367 -11.88 -31.57 -11.40
C PHE A 367 -12.40 -32.81 -10.65
N ASP A 368 -11.64 -33.90 -10.70
CA ASP A 368 -11.99 -35.12 -9.96
C ASP A 368 -11.94 -34.91 -8.46
N ARG A 369 -10.98 -34.04 -8.01
CA ARG A 369 -10.78 -33.74 -6.60
C ARG A 369 -11.48 -32.46 -6.15
N TYR A 370 -11.55 -31.47 -7.04
CA TYR A 370 -12.10 -30.14 -6.78
C TYR A 370 -13.17 -29.79 -7.83
N PRO A 371 -14.35 -30.40 -7.77
CA PRO A 371 -15.36 -30.33 -8.86
C PRO A 371 -15.93 -28.91 -9.09
N LYS A 372 -15.73 -27.98 -8.10
CA LYS A 372 -16.22 -26.59 -8.17
C LYS A 372 -15.13 -25.58 -8.53
N VAL A 373 -13.88 -26.02 -8.72
CA VAL A 373 -12.78 -25.09 -9.03
C VAL A 373 -12.98 -24.49 -10.43
N VAL A 374 -12.69 -23.20 -10.54
CA VAL A 374 -12.47 -22.54 -11.84
C VAL A 374 -11.00 -22.69 -12.19
N LEU A 375 -10.72 -23.34 -13.33
CA LEU A 375 -9.38 -23.55 -13.86
C LEU A 375 -9.15 -22.65 -15.08
N VAL A 376 -8.22 -21.71 -14.99
CA VAL A 376 -7.85 -20.82 -16.10
C VAL A 376 -6.62 -21.38 -16.79
N MET A 377 -6.71 -21.65 -18.09
CA MET A 377 -5.69 -22.33 -18.91
C MET A 377 -5.34 -21.58 -20.20
N ASP A 378 -5.74 -20.30 -20.33
CA ASP A 378 -5.42 -19.51 -21.51
C ASP A 378 -3.90 -19.49 -21.77
N ARG A 379 -3.51 -19.22 -23.00
CA ARG A 379 -2.11 -19.16 -23.44
C ARG A 379 -1.23 -20.36 -23.03
N ASN A 380 -1.84 -21.53 -22.79
CA ASN A 380 -1.13 -22.82 -22.72
C ASN A 380 -1.21 -23.53 -24.07
N PRO A 381 -0.18 -24.26 -24.51
CA PRO A 381 -0.17 -25.00 -25.77
C PRO A 381 -0.98 -26.32 -25.66
N LEU A 382 -2.29 -26.18 -25.42
CA LEU A 382 -3.20 -27.33 -25.26
C LEU A 382 -3.70 -27.81 -26.62
N PRO A 383 -3.40 -29.06 -27.02
CA PRO A 383 -3.95 -29.60 -28.24
C PRO A 383 -5.45 -29.88 -28.12
N CYS A 384 -6.17 -29.88 -29.23
CA CYS A 384 -7.61 -30.01 -29.27
C CYS A 384 -8.09 -31.32 -28.63
N ASN A 385 -7.35 -32.42 -28.79
CA ASN A 385 -7.66 -33.71 -28.17
C ASN A 385 -7.54 -33.72 -26.64
N ALA A 386 -6.67 -32.85 -26.06
CA ALA A 386 -6.55 -32.69 -24.62
C ALA A 386 -7.69 -31.82 -24.00
N LEU A 387 -8.32 -30.96 -24.80
CA LEU A 387 -9.43 -30.10 -24.38
C LEU A 387 -10.82 -30.74 -24.67
N SER A 388 -10.95 -31.50 -25.72
CA SER A 388 -12.25 -32.03 -26.15
C SER A 388 -13.01 -32.88 -25.10
N PRO A 389 -12.36 -33.61 -24.17
CA PRO A 389 -13.04 -34.27 -23.06
C PRO A 389 -13.71 -33.31 -22.05
N PHE A 390 -13.37 -32.03 -22.08
CA PHE A 390 -13.82 -31.03 -21.11
C PHE A 390 -14.83 -30.04 -21.67
N LYS A 391 -15.59 -30.41 -22.73
CA LYS A 391 -16.61 -29.55 -23.36
C LYS A 391 -17.59 -28.97 -22.34
N ASP A 392 -18.12 -29.78 -21.45
CA ASP A 392 -19.08 -29.35 -20.43
C ASP A 392 -18.45 -28.31 -19.47
N ARG A 393 -17.16 -28.47 -19.16
CA ARG A 393 -16.42 -27.54 -18.29
C ARG A 393 -16.10 -26.21 -19.00
N LEU A 394 -15.86 -26.27 -20.31
CA LEU A 394 -15.69 -25.07 -21.13
C LEU A 394 -17.02 -24.31 -21.26
N ASN A 395 -18.13 -25.03 -21.48
CA ASN A 395 -19.45 -24.43 -21.66
C ASN A 395 -20.01 -23.76 -20.40
N ASN A 396 -19.63 -24.22 -19.21
CA ASN A 396 -20.06 -23.66 -17.94
C ASN A 396 -19.00 -22.80 -17.26
N ASP A 397 -17.96 -22.34 -17.98
CA ASP A 397 -16.86 -21.49 -17.54
C ASP A 397 -16.01 -22.03 -16.38
N GLN A 398 -16.10 -23.31 -16.06
CA GLN A 398 -15.22 -23.94 -15.06
C GLN A 398 -13.82 -24.20 -15.58
N LEU A 399 -13.68 -24.47 -16.89
CA LEU A 399 -12.40 -24.46 -17.61
C LEU A 399 -12.38 -23.24 -18.53
N GLN A 400 -11.53 -22.27 -18.22
CA GLN A 400 -11.38 -21.06 -19.02
C GLN A 400 -10.22 -21.23 -19.99
N LYS A 401 -10.53 -21.19 -21.25
CA LYS A 401 -9.61 -21.18 -22.39
C LYS A 401 -10.24 -20.29 -23.45
N GLU A 402 -9.45 -19.69 -24.32
CA GLU A 402 -9.97 -18.84 -25.39
C GLU A 402 -11.12 -19.53 -26.15
N GLN A 403 -12.28 -18.89 -26.14
CA GLN A 403 -13.47 -19.28 -26.86
C GLN A 403 -13.83 -18.18 -27.85
N ARG A 404 -14.36 -18.59 -29.00
CA ARG A 404 -14.78 -17.67 -30.05
C ARG A 404 -16.12 -18.13 -30.67
N PRO A 405 -16.95 -17.19 -31.17
CA PRO A 405 -18.04 -17.56 -32.08
C PRO A 405 -17.51 -18.41 -33.23
N LEU A 406 -18.29 -19.37 -33.72
CA LEU A 406 -17.88 -20.35 -34.74
C LEU A 406 -17.21 -19.69 -35.98
N LEU A 407 -17.71 -18.53 -36.39
CA LEU A 407 -17.23 -17.81 -37.59
C LEU A 407 -15.99 -16.95 -37.33
N MET A 408 -15.61 -16.69 -36.07
CA MET A 408 -14.43 -15.87 -35.76
C MET A 408 -13.16 -16.74 -35.73
N ALA A 409 -12.04 -16.15 -36.15
CA ALA A 409 -10.73 -16.81 -36.07
C ALA A 409 -10.23 -16.91 -34.62
N CYS A 410 -9.57 -18.01 -34.30
CA CYS A 410 -8.82 -18.19 -33.06
C CYS A 410 -7.44 -17.53 -33.16
N THR A 411 -6.83 -17.23 -32.01
CA THR A 411 -5.41 -16.86 -31.91
C THR A 411 -4.50 -18.07 -32.09
N THR A 412 -5.01 -19.26 -31.87
CA THR A 412 -4.33 -20.58 -32.05
C THR A 412 -4.56 -21.16 -33.45
N THR A 413 -3.83 -22.22 -33.76
CA THR A 413 -3.83 -22.85 -35.09
C THR A 413 -5.03 -23.73 -35.38
N SER A 414 -5.76 -24.15 -34.36
CA SER A 414 -6.88 -25.12 -34.45
C SER A 414 -8.01 -24.73 -33.51
N SER A 415 -9.17 -25.36 -33.72
CA SER A 415 -10.32 -25.21 -32.83
C SER A 415 -11.27 -26.41 -32.97
N PHE A 416 -12.15 -26.61 -32.00
CA PHE A 416 -13.27 -27.54 -32.08
C PHE A 416 -14.55 -26.90 -31.52
N ALA A 417 -15.70 -27.26 -32.06
CA ALA A 417 -16.97 -26.74 -31.58
C ALA A 417 -17.27 -27.23 -30.15
N ILE A 418 -17.59 -26.30 -29.27
CA ILE A 418 -18.09 -26.56 -27.92
C ILE A 418 -19.60 -26.87 -28.03
N ASP A 419 -20.33 -25.94 -28.66
CA ASP A 419 -21.76 -26.03 -28.93
C ASP A 419 -22.12 -25.51 -30.33
N GLU A 420 -23.38 -25.14 -30.58
CA GLU A 420 -23.86 -24.62 -31.86
C GLU A 420 -23.39 -23.19 -32.16
N THR A 421 -22.87 -22.46 -31.18
CA THR A 421 -22.50 -21.01 -31.26
C THR A 421 -21.03 -20.74 -31.03
N LEU A 422 -20.37 -21.57 -30.21
CA LEU A 422 -19.01 -21.36 -29.71
C LEU A 422 -18.07 -22.50 -30.08
N LYS A 423 -16.79 -22.13 -30.23
CA LYS A 423 -15.67 -23.06 -30.39
C LYS A 423 -14.57 -22.73 -29.39
N ALA A 424 -13.87 -23.73 -28.90
CA ALA A 424 -12.63 -23.59 -28.14
C ALA A 424 -11.45 -23.49 -29.11
N CYS A 425 -10.55 -22.55 -28.82
CA CYS A 425 -9.29 -22.38 -29.53
C CYS A 425 -8.21 -23.26 -28.90
N CYS A 426 -7.48 -24.04 -29.72
CA CYS A 426 -6.53 -25.06 -29.30
C CYS A 426 -5.35 -25.14 -30.26
N ASP A 427 -4.27 -25.79 -29.85
CA ASP A 427 -3.12 -26.07 -30.71
C ASP A 427 -3.33 -27.36 -31.49
N LYS A 428 -2.51 -27.60 -32.54
CA LYS A 428 -2.57 -28.83 -33.34
C LYS A 428 -2.12 -30.07 -32.55
#